data_bd8fd0beae637bfc38724f9754188c1c
#
_entry.id   bd8fd0beae637bfc38724f9754188c1c
#
_cell.length_a   1.000
_cell.length_b   1.000
_cell.length_c   1.000
_cell.angle_alpha   90.00
_cell.angle_beta   90.00
_cell.angle_gamma   90.00
#
_symmetry.space_group_name_H-M   'P 1'
#
loop_
_entity.id
_entity.type
_entity.pdbx_description
1 polymer ?
#
loop_
_entity_poly.entity_id
_entity_poly.type
_entity_poly.pdbx_seq_one_letter_code
_entity_poly.pdbx_strand_id
1 'polypeptide(L)'
;MMDLRERFIETNGINLHVMEAGPADGPMLLFLHGFPEFWYAWRKQLSYFAKKGYLVVAPDQRGYNLSDKPQEITAYKIDELAKDIVGLIDAYQREQIFLVGHDWGASVSWWVALKYPERIAKLVIMNV
;
A
#
# COMPACT_ATOMS: atom_id res chain seq x y z
N MET A 1 -14.13 14.13 12.54
CA MET A 1 -14.36 13.25 11.38
C MET A 1 -13.16 13.30 10.46
N MET A 2 -12.79 12.15 9.93
CA MET A 2 -11.62 12.03 9.08
C MET A 2 -11.98 12.27 7.61
N ASP A 3 -11.11 13.01 6.91
CA ASP A 3 -11.23 13.21 5.48
C ASP A 3 -10.57 12.06 4.74
N LEU A 4 -11.35 11.08 4.33
CA LEU A 4 -10.88 10.02 3.44
C LEU A 4 -10.88 10.54 2.01
N ARG A 5 -9.78 10.31 1.31
CA ARG A 5 -9.67 10.69 -0.08
C ARG A 5 -9.49 9.42 -0.91
N GLU A 6 -10.31 9.28 -1.93
CA GLU A 6 -10.23 8.16 -2.86
C GLU A 6 -9.42 8.58 -4.07
N ARG A 7 -8.48 7.71 -4.47
CA ARG A 7 -7.66 7.97 -5.66
C ARG A 7 -7.51 6.69 -6.47
N PHE A 8 -7.31 6.88 -7.78
CA PHE A 8 -6.89 5.82 -8.67
C PHE A 8 -5.52 6.21 -9.20
N ILE A 9 -4.51 5.39 -8.93
CA ILE A 9 -3.12 5.71 -9.24
C ILE A 9 -2.56 4.65 -10.16
N GLU A 10 -2.01 5.10 -11.31
CA GLU A 10 -1.35 4.21 -12.24
C GLU A 10 0.03 3.85 -11.72
N THR A 11 0.34 2.56 -11.68
CA THR A 11 1.64 2.05 -11.28
C THR A 11 1.87 0.70 -11.97
N ASN A 12 3.06 0.51 -12.51
CA ASN A 12 3.47 -0.76 -13.10
C ASN A 12 2.45 -1.28 -14.13
N GLY A 13 1.87 -0.37 -14.91
CA GLY A 13 0.95 -0.72 -15.99
C GLY A 13 -0.47 -1.03 -15.59
N ILE A 14 -0.84 -0.84 -14.33
CA ILE A 14 -2.21 -1.04 -13.84
C ILE A 14 -2.68 0.17 -13.05
N ASN A 15 -3.98 0.24 -12.79
CA ASN A 15 -4.54 1.23 -11.90
C ASN A 15 -4.86 0.60 -10.55
N LEU A 16 -4.33 1.19 -9.48
CA LEU A 16 -4.67 0.80 -8.12
C LEU A 16 -5.67 1.79 -7.54
N HIS A 17 -6.71 1.26 -6.93
CA HIS A 17 -7.63 2.02 -6.11
C HIS A 17 -6.97 2.22 -4.75
N VAL A 18 -6.94 3.46 -4.26
CA VAL A 18 -6.22 3.81 -3.04
C VAL A 18 -7.09 4.71 -2.18
N MET A 19 -7.15 4.39 -0.89
CA MET A 19 -7.74 5.30 0.08
C MET A 19 -6.63 5.91 0.91
N GLU A 20 -6.71 7.22 1.12
CA GLU A 20 -5.71 7.92 1.89
C GLU A 20 -6.34 8.90 2.86
N ALA A 21 -5.61 9.28 3.90
CA ALA A 21 -6.05 10.24 4.90
C ALA A 21 -4.84 10.91 5.53
N GLY A 22 -5.07 12.07 6.13
CA GLY A 22 -4.02 12.81 6.83
C GLY A 22 -3.35 13.85 5.95
N PRO A 23 -2.40 14.60 6.53
CA PRO A 23 -1.77 15.70 5.81
C PRO A 23 -0.89 15.19 4.66
N ALA A 24 -1.01 15.84 3.51
CA ALA A 24 -0.29 15.42 2.30
C ALA A 24 1.23 15.45 2.46
N ASP A 25 1.74 16.30 3.36
CA ASP A 25 3.16 16.44 3.61
C ASP A 25 3.65 15.67 4.85
N GLY A 26 2.76 14.91 5.50
CA GLY A 26 3.15 14.10 6.66
C GLY A 26 4.00 12.90 6.26
N PRO A 27 4.73 12.30 7.22
CA PRO A 27 5.43 11.05 6.94
C PRO A 27 4.43 9.99 6.45
N MET A 28 4.82 9.24 5.43
CA MET A 28 3.88 8.32 4.78
C MET A 28 3.92 6.94 5.41
N LEU A 29 2.75 6.47 5.83
CA LEU A 29 2.49 5.10 6.26
C LEU A 29 1.70 4.38 5.17
N LEU A 30 2.23 3.28 4.68
CA LEU A 30 1.59 2.49 3.63
C LEU A 30 1.17 1.14 4.22
N PHE A 31 -0.12 0.83 4.13
CA PHE A 31 -0.71 -0.38 4.71
C PHE A 31 -1.14 -1.34 3.63
N LEU A 32 -0.63 -2.58 3.65
CA LEU A 32 -0.98 -3.61 2.68
C LEU A 32 -1.83 -4.69 3.34
N HIS A 33 -3.03 -4.89 2.79
CA HIS A 33 -4.03 -5.83 3.31
C HIS A 33 -3.68 -7.29 2.97
N GLY A 34 -4.37 -8.21 3.65
CA GLY A 34 -4.24 -9.63 3.40
C GLY A 34 -5.35 -10.18 2.52
N PHE A 35 -5.38 -11.52 2.41
CA PHE A 35 -6.39 -12.25 1.65
C PHE A 35 -7.47 -12.75 2.61
N PRO A 36 -8.73 -12.61 2.30
CA PRO A 36 -9.38 -11.96 1.16
C PRO A 36 -9.93 -10.58 1.57
N GLU A 37 -9.06 -9.61 1.74
CA GLU A 37 -9.39 -8.29 2.25
C GLU A 37 -9.20 -7.22 1.19
N PHE A 38 -9.33 -5.95 1.59
CA PHE A 38 -9.05 -4.77 0.77
C PHE A 38 -8.77 -3.60 1.73
N TRP A 39 -8.66 -2.38 1.22
CA TRP A 39 -8.26 -1.22 2.04
C TRP A 39 -9.06 -1.08 3.33
N TYR A 40 -10.32 -1.52 3.33
CA TYR A 40 -11.24 -1.34 4.45
C TYR A 40 -10.75 -2.04 5.72
N ALA A 41 -9.91 -3.05 5.60
CA ALA A 41 -9.29 -3.72 6.74
C ALA A 41 -8.50 -2.73 7.60
N TRP A 42 -8.02 -1.64 6.99
CA TRP A 42 -7.19 -0.63 7.66
C TRP A 42 -7.96 0.63 8.05
N ARG A 43 -9.29 0.62 8.00
CA ARG A 43 -10.10 1.82 8.23
C ARG A 43 -9.83 2.49 9.58
N LYS A 44 -9.56 1.71 10.60
CA LYS A 44 -9.28 2.26 11.94
C LYS A 44 -7.89 2.88 12.00
N GLN A 45 -6.92 2.23 11.38
CA GLN A 45 -5.55 2.74 11.32
C GLN A 45 -5.47 4.01 10.47
N LEU A 46 -6.25 4.08 9.39
CA LEU A 46 -6.34 5.31 8.60
C LEU A 46 -6.73 6.49 9.48
N SER A 47 -7.80 6.33 10.26
CA SER A 47 -8.26 7.38 11.16
C SER A 47 -7.23 7.71 12.24
N TYR A 48 -6.73 6.69 12.89
CA TYR A 48 -5.84 6.87 14.04
C TYR A 48 -4.56 7.62 13.66
N PHE A 49 -3.88 7.14 12.62
CA PHE A 49 -2.57 7.70 12.26
C PHE A 49 -2.69 9.02 11.50
N ALA A 50 -3.79 9.23 10.77
CA ALA A 50 -4.04 10.53 10.15
C ALA A 50 -4.13 11.63 11.20
N LYS A 51 -4.78 11.34 12.31
CA LYS A 51 -4.88 12.30 13.44
C LYS A 51 -3.54 12.56 14.11
N LYS A 52 -2.60 11.65 13.96
CA LYS A 52 -1.24 11.80 14.52
C LYS A 52 -0.30 12.54 13.57
N GLY A 53 -0.77 12.97 12.42
CA GLY A 53 0.02 13.76 11.48
C GLY A 53 0.66 12.97 10.35
N TYR A 54 0.33 11.70 10.19
CA TYR A 54 0.85 10.87 9.11
C TYR A 54 -0.04 10.97 7.88
N LEU A 55 0.58 10.89 6.71
CA LEU A 55 -0.15 10.58 5.48
C LEU A 55 -0.30 9.07 5.45
N VAL A 56 -1.53 8.59 5.59
CA VAL A 56 -1.82 7.15 5.64
C VAL A 56 -2.42 6.74 4.30
N VAL A 57 -1.84 5.70 3.70
CA VAL A 57 -2.23 5.24 2.38
C VAL A 57 -2.52 3.75 2.44
N ALA A 58 -3.70 3.34 1.97
CA ALA A 58 -4.12 1.95 1.96
C ALA A 58 -4.64 1.60 0.56
N PRO A 59 -3.82 0.96 -0.28
CA PRO A 59 -4.28 0.53 -1.59
C PRO A 59 -5.06 -0.78 -1.51
N ASP A 60 -5.98 -0.97 -2.46
CA ASP A 60 -6.42 -2.31 -2.82
C ASP A 60 -5.32 -2.87 -3.71
N GLN A 61 -4.73 -3.98 -3.30
CA GLN A 61 -3.63 -4.56 -4.08
C GLN A 61 -4.15 -5.13 -5.40
N ARG A 62 -3.24 -5.35 -6.34
CA ARG A 62 -3.55 -5.93 -7.65
C ARG A 62 -4.46 -7.15 -7.48
N GLY A 63 -5.58 -7.16 -8.19
CA GLY A 63 -6.55 -8.26 -8.14
C GLY A 63 -7.64 -8.10 -7.12
N TYR A 64 -7.62 -7.04 -6.30
CA TYR A 64 -8.59 -6.86 -5.23
C TYR A 64 -9.48 -5.65 -5.45
N ASN A 65 -10.73 -5.81 -5.05
CA ASN A 65 -11.75 -4.76 -4.99
C ASN A 65 -11.80 -3.91 -6.27
N LEU A 66 -11.47 -2.63 -6.20
CA LEU A 66 -11.58 -1.71 -7.34
C LEU A 66 -10.27 -1.54 -8.12
N SER A 67 -9.20 -2.20 -7.69
CA SER A 67 -7.94 -2.20 -8.45
C SER A 67 -8.04 -3.13 -9.65
N ASP A 68 -7.18 -2.92 -10.64
CA ASP A 68 -7.15 -3.76 -11.84
C ASP A 68 -6.90 -5.22 -11.50
N LYS A 69 -7.50 -6.10 -12.30
CA LYS A 69 -7.46 -7.55 -12.10
C LYS A 69 -7.01 -8.25 -13.38
N PRO A 70 -5.68 -8.19 -13.68
CA PRO A 70 -5.18 -8.93 -14.84
C PRO A 70 -5.57 -10.40 -14.77
N GLN A 71 -5.83 -11.02 -15.92
CA GLN A 71 -6.31 -12.41 -15.96
C GLN A 71 -5.18 -13.44 -15.93
N GLU A 72 -4.00 -13.09 -16.42
CA GLU A 72 -2.87 -14.01 -16.45
C GLU A 72 -2.35 -14.29 -15.04
N ILE A 73 -2.13 -15.56 -14.73
CA ILE A 73 -1.58 -15.97 -13.44
C ILE A 73 -0.20 -15.33 -13.22
N THR A 74 0.60 -15.23 -14.28
CA THR A 74 1.94 -14.66 -14.20
C THR A 74 1.93 -13.18 -13.82
N ALA A 75 0.80 -12.49 -13.99
CA ALA A 75 0.66 -11.09 -13.57
C ALA A 75 0.67 -10.93 -12.05
N TYR A 76 0.54 -12.03 -11.31
CA TYR A 76 0.46 -12.00 -9.85
C TYR A 76 1.72 -12.52 -9.16
N LYS A 77 2.82 -12.59 -9.90
CA LYS A 77 4.10 -12.93 -9.27
C LYS A 77 4.44 -11.88 -8.23
N ILE A 78 5.10 -12.30 -7.16
CA ILE A 78 5.41 -11.39 -6.07
C ILE A 78 6.28 -10.22 -6.53
N ASP A 79 7.11 -10.43 -7.53
CA ASP A 79 7.90 -9.34 -8.12
C ASP A 79 7.01 -8.25 -8.71
N GLU A 80 5.90 -8.64 -9.36
CA GLU A 80 4.96 -7.68 -9.93
C GLU A 80 4.20 -6.93 -8.84
N LEU A 81 3.80 -7.64 -7.80
CA LEU A 81 3.12 -7.02 -6.67
C LEU A 81 4.03 -6.01 -5.97
N ALA A 82 5.30 -6.36 -5.81
CA ALA A 82 6.27 -5.44 -5.20
C ALA A 82 6.50 -4.21 -6.08
N LYS A 83 6.57 -4.38 -7.40
CA LYS A 83 6.72 -3.26 -8.32
C LYS A 83 5.54 -2.30 -8.26
N ASP A 84 4.33 -2.83 -8.06
CA ASP A 84 3.14 -1.99 -7.88
C ASP A 84 3.34 -1.05 -6.70
N ILE A 85 3.87 -1.58 -5.60
CA ILE A 85 4.05 -0.81 -4.37
C ILE A 85 5.17 0.23 -4.53
N VAL A 86 6.28 -0.14 -5.15
CA VAL A 86 7.37 0.80 -5.41
C VAL A 86 6.89 1.94 -6.32
N GLY A 87 6.12 1.60 -7.37
CA GLY A 87 5.55 2.61 -8.24
C GLY A 87 4.58 3.52 -7.50
N LEU A 88 3.84 2.98 -6.53
CA LEU A 88 2.96 3.78 -5.70
C LEU A 88 3.76 4.76 -4.86
N ILE A 89 4.86 4.32 -4.25
CA ILE A 89 5.76 5.20 -3.49
C ILE A 89 6.27 6.32 -4.39
N ASP A 90 6.64 5.99 -5.62
CA ASP A 90 7.10 6.99 -6.61
C ASP A 90 6.00 7.98 -6.95
N ALA A 91 4.76 7.51 -7.10
CA ALA A 91 3.63 8.37 -7.42
C ALA A 91 3.38 9.42 -6.33
N TYR A 92 3.67 9.08 -5.09
CA TYR A 92 3.59 10.01 -3.97
C TYR A 92 4.87 10.85 -3.81
N GLN A 93 5.85 10.67 -4.70
CA GLN A 93 7.11 11.42 -4.71
C GLN A 93 7.88 11.30 -3.39
N ARG A 94 7.90 10.09 -2.84
CA ARG A 94 8.62 9.79 -1.60
C ARG A 94 9.85 8.94 -1.90
N GLU A 95 10.94 9.22 -1.18
CA GLU A 95 12.12 8.36 -1.25
C GLU A 95 11.96 7.16 -0.36
N GLN A 96 11.49 7.39 0.86
CA GLN A 96 11.30 6.34 1.86
C GLN A 96 9.95 6.49 2.53
N ILE A 97 9.38 5.34 2.93
CA ILE A 97 8.11 5.30 3.64
C ILE A 97 8.17 4.27 4.76
N PHE A 98 7.17 4.31 5.64
CA PHE A 98 6.95 3.27 6.62
C PHE A 98 5.96 2.28 6.02
N LEU A 99 6.31 0.99 6.02
CA LEU A 99 5.50 -0.05 5.38
C LEU A 99 4.96 -1.01 6.42
N VAL A 100 3.66 -1.25 6.38
CA VAL A 100 2.97 -2.17 7.29
C VAL A 100 2.23 -3.20 6.44
N GLY A 101 2.45 -4.47 6.71
CA GLY A 101 1.77 -5.54 5.98
C GLY A 101 1.19 -6.58 6.90
N HIS A 102 0.04 -7.13 6.50
CA HIS A 102 -0.67 -8.19 7.22
C HIS A 102 -1.00 -9.33 6.27
N ASP A 103 -0.79 -10.58 6.69
CA ASP A 103 -1.11 -11.78 5.93
C ASP A 103 -0.40 -11.77 4.57
N TRP A 104 -1.12 -11.83 3.46
CA TRP A 104 -0.53 -11.75 2.13
C TRP A 104 0.18 -10.41 1.90
N GLY A 105 -0.37 -9.33 2.48
CA GLY A 105 0.30 -8.03 2.45
C GLY A 105 1.64 -8.04 3.17
N ALA A 106 1.81 -8.89 4.18
CA ALA A 106 3.08 -9.06 4.86
C ALA A 106 4.10 -9.72 3.93
N SER A 107 3.68 -10.71 3.14
CA SER A 107 4.57 -11.35 2.16
C SER A 107 5.06 -10.34 1.13
N VAL A 108 4.16 -9.52 0.61
CA VAL A 108 4.53 -8.47 -0.34
C VAL A 108 5.47 -7.45 0.32
N SER A 109 5.18 -7.07 1.56
CA SER A 109 6.00 -6.11 2.30
C SER A 109 7.42 -6.62 2.53
N TRP A 110 7.56 -7.90 2.89
CA TRP A 110 8.87 -8.54 3.01
C TRP A 110 9.64 -8.45 1.71
N TRP A 111 8.97 -8.74 0.60
CA TRP A 111 9.61 -8.73 -0.72
C TRP A 111 10.06 -7.33 -1.12
N VAL A 112 9.22 -6.33 -0.86
CA VAL A 112 9.59 -4.93 -1.11
C VAL A 112 10.82 -4.55 -0.29
N ALA A 113 10.83 -4.89 1.00
CA ALA A 113 11.96 -4.57 1.87
C ALA A 113 13.23 -5.29 1.45
N LEU A 114 13.10 -6.53 0.96
CA LEU A 114 14.25 -7.31 0.52
C LEU A 114 14.84 -6.77 -0.79
N LYS A 115 13.99 -6.45 -1.75
CA LYS A 115 14.43 -6.03 -3.08
C LYS A 115 14.69 -4.53 -3.21
N TYR A 116 14.02 -3.72 -2.40
CA TYR A 116 14.09 -2.26 -2.47
C TYR A 116 14.31 -1.66 -1.08
N PRO A 117 15.34 -2.11 -0.35
CA PRO A 117 15.52 -1.70 1.06
C PRO A 117 15.71 -0.19 1.22
N GLU A 118 16.22 0.50 0.21
CA GLU A 118 16.43 1.94 0.26
C GLU A 118 15.14 2.74 0.27
N ARG A 119 14.01 2.09 -0.07
CA ARG A 119 12.70 2.74 -0.11
C ARG A 119 11.92 2.59 1.20
N ILE A 120 12.41 1.76 2.11
CA ILE A 120 11.68 1.41 3.33
C ILE A 120 12.45 1.92 4.54
N ALA A 121 11.89 2.92 5.22
CA ALA A 121 12.50 3.46 6.44
C ALA A 121 12.26 2.53 7.64
N LYS A 122 11.04 1.98 7.74
CA LYS A 122 10.68 1.02 8.78
C LYS A 122 9.66 0.04 8.22
N LEU A 123 9.75 -1.21 8.67
CA LEU A 123 8.86 -2.28 8.25
C LEU A 123 8.18 -2.89 9.47
N VAL A 124 6.84 -3.02 9.40
CA VAL A 124 6.04 -3.70 10.41
C VAL A 124 5.32 -4.86 9.76
N ILE A 125 5.55 -6.05 10.26
CA ILE A 125 4.93 -7.27 9.74
C ILE A 125 3.98 -7.83 10.79
N MET A 126 2.74 -8.04 10.38
CA MET A 126 1.69 -8.59 11.24
C MET A 126 1.18 -9.89 10.63
N ASN A 127 1.51 -11.01 11.24
CA ASN A 127 1.07 -12.37 10.85
C ASN A 127 1.18 -12.63 9.34
N VAL A 128 2.22 -13.30 8.97
CA VAL A 128 2.42 -13.72 7.58
C VAL A 128 1.47 -14.86 7.24
#